data_e95113c9d2d07b9560517aefa7c22c79
#
_entry.id   e95113c9d2d07b9560517aefa7c22c79
#
_cell.length_a   1.000
_cell.length_b   1.000
_cell.length_c   1.000
_cell.angle_alpha   90.00
_cell.angle_beta   90.00
_cell.angle_gamma   90.00
#
_symmetry.space_group_name_H-M   'P 1'
#
loop_
_entity.id
_entity.type
_entity.pdbx_description
1 polymer ?
#
loop_
_entity_poly.entity_id
_entity_poly.type
_entity_poly.pdbx_seq_one_letter_code
_entity_poly.pdbx_strand_id
1 'polypeptide(L)'
;VYKRQPIMDTWKIWFKRPKPHMDALKELYTMASTDVPVEQRQMAKGENHLRPHLIHFNRCKNVLLDEFKIRQSPFWTIHLYMCDGGIVRNLDVKAHGHNNDGIDLEMSRNFLIENCVFDQGDDAVVIKAGRNQDAWRLNTPCENIVIRHCNILKGHTLLGIGSEMSGGVRNVY
;
A
#
# COMPACT_ATOMS: atom_id res chain seq x y z
N VAL A 1 30.78 -8.06 3.05
CA VAL A 1 29.80 -7.79 4.11
C VAL A 1 28.97 -6.59 3.66
N TYR A 2 27.79 -6.82 3.11
CA TYR A 2 26.85 -5.75 2.90
C TYR A 2 26.43 -5.22 4.27
N LYS A 3 26.92 -4.06 4.65
CA LYS A 3 26.33 -3.32 5.76
C LYS A 3 24.88 -3.04 5.32
N ARG A 4 23.93 -3.76 5.90
CA ARG A 4 22.53 -3.35 5.90
C ARG A 4 22.51 -1.97 6.53
N GLN A 5 22.59 -0.95 5.71
CA GLN A 5 22.19 0.37 6.15
C GLN A 5 20.68 0.24 6.37
N PRO A 6 20.22 0.35 7.58
CA PRO A 6 18.83 0.01 7.82
C PRO A 6 17.98 1.00 7.03
N ILE A 7 17.22 0.51 6.07
CA ILE A 7 16.01 1.18 5.56
C ILE A 7 15.28 1.89 6.70
N MET A 8 15.33 1.33 7.89
CA MET A 8 14.80 1.86 9.15
C MET A 8 15.28 3.27 9.53
N ASP A 9 16.49 3.68 9.21
CA ASP A 9 16.98 5.00 9.60
C ASP A 9 16.43 6.10 8.67
N THR A 10 16.26 5.78 7.41
CA THR A 10 15.58 6.67 6.44
C THR A 10 14.10 6.87 6.78
N TRP A 11 13.44 5.89 7.36
CA TRP A 11 12.07 5.89 7.83
C TRP A 11 11.82 6.72 9.06
N LYS A 12 12.73 6.69 10.05
CA LYS A 12 12.61 7.49 11.25
C LYS A 12 12.50 8.98 10.94
N ILE A 13 13.05 9.41 9.81
CA ILE A 13 12.92 10.78 9.31
C ILE A 13 11.45 11.12 9.04
N TRP A 14 10.66 10.18 8.51
CA TRP A 14 9.24 10.41 8.21
C TRP A 14 8.37 10.65 9.44
N PHE A 15 8.69 10.06 10.58
CA PHE A 15 7.97 10.34 11.83
C PHE A 15 8.07 11.82 12.24
N LYS A 16 9.13 12.49 11.85
CA LYS A 16 9.33 13.92 12.10
C LYS A 16 8.66 14.80 11.06
N ARG A 17 8.08 14.23 10.01
CA ARG A 17 7.46 14.95 8.89
C ARG A 17 8.32 16.12 8.39
N PRO A 18 9.57 15.87 7.97
CA PRO A 18 10.47 16.93 7.57
C PRO A 18 9.89 17.72 6.40
N LYS A 19 10.12 19.03 6.41
CA LYS A 19 9.53 19.96 5.44
C LYS A 19 9.74 19.55 3.98
N PRO A 20 10.94 19.13 3.52
CA PRO A 20 11.14 18.72 2.13
C PRO A 20 10.21 17.58 1.69
N HIS A 21 9.97 16.58 2.56
CA HIS A 21 9.09 15.45 2.25
C HIS A 21 7.63 15.86 2.17
N MET A 22 7.21 16.79 3.04
CA MET A 22 5.84 17.31 3.04
C MET A 22 5.59 18.19 1.83
N ASP A 23 6.56 18.99 1.43
CA ASP A 23 6.50 19.81 0.22
C ASP A 23 6.43 18.93 -1.04
N ALA A 24 7.22 17.85 -1.10
CA ALA A 24 7.17 16.88 -2.19
C ALA A 24 5.81 16.18 -2.31
N LEU A 25 5.23 15.79 -1.18
CA LEU A 25 3.91 15.19 -1.14
C LEU A 25 2.84 16.17 -1.64
N LYS A 26 2.91 17.43 -1.22
CA LYS A 26 2.00 18.49 -1.68
C LYS A 26 2.17 18.74 -3.18
N GLU A 27 3.41 18.79 -3.67
CA GLU A 27 3.71 18.93 -5.09
C GLU A 27 3.09 17.78 -5.90
N LEU A 28 3.26 16.52 -5.45
CA LEU A 28 2.67 15.35 -6.11
C LEU A 28 1.16 15.46 -6.20
N TYR A 29 0.48 15.89 -5.12
CA TYR A 29 -0.96 16.08 -5.14
C TYR A 29 -1.40 17.22 -6.07
N THR A 30 -0.62 18.28 -6.14
CA THR A 30 -0.88 19.38 -7.07
C THR A 30 -0.76 18.91 -8.51
N MET A 31 0.32 18.20 -8.85
CA MET A 31 0.53 17.63 -10.19
C MET A 31 -0.64 16.68 -10.57
N ALA A 32 -1.11 15.86 -9.64
CA ALA A 32 -2.24 14.97 -9.88
C ALA A 32 -3.54 15.74 -10.16
N SER A 33 -3.77 16.84 -9.44
CA SER A 33 -4.99 17.67 -9.58
C SER A 33 -4.97 18.58 -10.81
N THR A 34 -3.81 18.85 -11.37
CA THR A 34 -3.62 19.69 -12.56
C THR A 34 -3.29 18.90 -13.84
N ASP A 35 -3.59 17.60 -13.82
CA ASP A 35 -3.44 16.69 -14.96
C ASP A 35 -2.02 16.56 -15.52
N VAL A 36 -0.99 16.83 -14.72
CA VAL A 36 0.40 16.56 -15.14
C VAL A 36 0.56 15.07 -15.43
N PRO A 37 1.05 14.66 -16.62
CA PRO A 37 1.27 13.25 -16.93
C PRO A 37 2.18 12.54 -15.92
N VAL A 38 1.87 11.27 -15.60
CA VAL A 38 2.57 10.52 -14.53
C VAL A 38 4.08 10.43 -14.81
N GLU A 39 4.47 10.23 -16.05
CA GLU A 39 5.87 10.16 -16.49
C GLU A 39 6.66 11.45 -16.28
N GLN A 40 5.97 12.56 -16.10
CA GLN A 40 6.58 13.87 -15.83
C GLN A 40 6.66 14.18 -14.32
N ARG A 41 6.06 13.35 -13.47
CA ARG A 41 6.04 13.57 -12.01
C ARG A 41 7.31 13.02 -11.37
N GLN A 42 8.42 13.75 -11.48
CA GLN A 42 9.71 13.36 -10.94
C GLN A 42 9.84 13.79 -9.48
N MET A 43 9.67 12.84 -8.54
CA MET A 43 9.67 13.11 -7.10
C MET A 43 11.02 12.82 -6.43
N ALA A 44 11.90 12.02 -7.05
CA ALA A 44 13.23 11.68 -6.51
C ALA A 44 14.24 12.79 -6.78
N LYS A 45 14.05 13.95 -6.17
CA LYS A 45 14.91 15.13 -6.33
C LYS A 45 15.19 15.83 -5.01
N GLY A 46 16.39 16.40 -4.88
CA GLY A 46 16.81 17.10 -3.67
C GLY A 46 16.83 16.20 -2.44
N GLU A 47 16.27 16.66 -1.35
CA GLU A 47 16.17 15.94 -0.08
C GLU A 47 14.88 15.12 0.07
N ASN A 48 14.16 14.89 -1.02
CA ASN A 48 12.93 14.11 -1.00
C ASN A 48 13.20 12.63 -0.80
N HIS A 49 12.66 12.08 0.27
CA HIS A 49 12.76 10.66 0.59
C HIS A 49 11.35 10.07 0.77
N LEU A 50 10.64 9.89 -0.34
CA LEU A 50 9.36 9.19 -0.33
C LEU A 50 9.60 7.71 -0.03
N ARG A 51 8.79 7.15 0.88
CA ARG A 51 8.95 5.74 1.30
C ARG A 51 8.40 4.80 0.23
N PRO A 52 9.14 3.75 -0.18
CA PRO A 52 8.60 2.72 -1.06
C PRO A 52 7.72 1.73 -0.31
N HIS A 53 6.80 1.08 -1.00
CA HIS A 53 6.22 -0.18 -0.54
C HIS A 53 7.31 -1.27 -0.48
N LEU A 54 7.15 -2.25 0.41
CA LEU A 54 8.14 -3.34 0.48
C LEU A 54 7.99 -4.31 -0.68
N ILE A 55 6.76 -4.73 -0.96
CA ILE A 55 6.40 -5.57 -2.11
C ILE A 55 5.34 -4.81 -2.90
N HIS A 56 5.58 -4.60 -4.19
CA HIS A 56 4.66 -3.88 -5.05
C HIS A 56 4.42 -4.61 -6.38
N PHE A 57 3.16 -4.94 -6.62
CA PHE A 57 2.70 -5.47 -7.90
C PHE A 57 1.89 -4.39 -8.61
N ASN A 58 2.24 -4.12 -9.86
CA ASN A 58 1.57 -3.11 -10.67
C ASN A 58 1.02 -3.74 -11.95
N ARG A 59 -0.29 -3.75 -12.10
CA ARG A 59 -1.00 -4.29 -13.27
C ARG A 59 -0.66 -5.75 -13.58
N CYS A 60 -0.44 -6.53 -12.52
CA CYS A 60 -0.18 -7.96 -12.64
C CYS A 60 -1.47 -8.77 -12.71
N LYS A 61 -1.39 -9.95 -13.30
CA LYS A 61 -2.48 -10.92 -13.30
C LYS A 61 -2.07 -12.22 -12.62
N ASN A 62 -3.04 -12.86 -11.97
CA ASN A 62 -2.85 -14.17 -11.33
C ASN A 62 -1.70 -14.18 -10.32
N VAL A 63 -1.72 -13.21 -9.40
CA VAL A 63 -0.70 -13.08 -8.35
C VAL A 63 -0.89 -14.18 -7.32
N LEU A 64 0.18 -14.89 -6.99
CA LEU A 64 0.21 -15.82 -5.86
C LEU A 64 1.28 -15.41 -4.87
N LEU A 65 0.85 -15.15 -3.64
CA LEU A 65 1.71 -14.96 -2.47
C LEU A 65 1.33 -16.02 -1.45
N ASP A 66 2.23 -16.96 -1.16
CA ASP A 66 1.94 -18.12 -0.35
C ASP A 66 3.11 -18.50 0.57
N GLU A 67 2.79 -18.75 1.82
CA GLU A 67 3.64 -19.46 2.79
C GLU A 67 5.00 -18.78 3.08
N PHE A 68 4.99 -17.48 3.39
CA PHE A 68 6.21 -16.79 3.84
C PHE A 68 5.98 -15.76 4.95
N LYS A 69 7.07 -15.31 5.54
CA LYS A 69 7.08 -14.32 6.62
C LYS A 69 7.68 -13.01 6.16
N ILE A 70 7.01 -11.92 6.50
CA ILE A 70 7.51 -10.56 6.29
C ILE A 70 7.82 -9.92 7.62
N ARG A 71 8.98 -9.28 7.70
CA ARG A 71 9.41 -8.57 8.89
C ARG A 71 9.91 -7.19 8.51
N GLN A 72 9.24 -6.19 9.04
CA GLN A 72 9.50 -4.76 8.81
C GLN A 72 9.19 -4.31 7.38
N SER A 73 8.66 -3.13 7.26
CA SER A 73 8.36 -2.47 5.99
C SER A 73 8.59 -0.96 6.13
N PRO A 74 9.02 -0.26 5.09
CA PRO A 74 9.18 1.20 5.14
C PRO A 74 7.86 1.94 5.06
N PHE A 75 6.82 1.35 4.51
CA PHE A 75 5.50 1.91 4.26
C PHE A 75 4.49 0.76 4.17
N TRP A 76 3.45 0.83 3.37
CA TRP A 76 2.56 -0.30 3.09
C TRP A 76 3.38 -1.53 2.73
N THR A 77 3.08 -2.65 3.37
CA THR A 77 3.95 -3.83 3.26
C THR A 77 3.79 -4.53 1.92
N ILE A 78 2.56 -4.88 1.55
CA ILE A 78 2.23 -5.49 0.25
C ILE A 78 1.23 -4.57 -0.44
N HIS A 79 1.59 -4.03 -1.58
CA HIS A 79 0.72 -3.19 -2.39
C HIS A 79 0.38 -3.86 -3.72
N LEU A 80 -0.90 -4.16 -3.91
CA LEU A 80 -1.45 -4.74 -5.12
C LEU A 80 -2.20 -3.63 -5.88
N TYR A 81 -1.56 -3.08 -6.91
CA TYR A 81 -2.08 -1.93 -7.65
C TYR A 81 -2.56 -2.33 -9.04
N MET A 82 -3.85 -2.12 -9.31
CA MET A 82 -4.50 -2.43 -10.58
C MET A 82 -4.28 -3.88 -11.04
N CYS A 83 -4.20 -4.80 -10.08
CA CYS A 83 -4.01 -6.22 -10.35
C CYS A 83 -5.34 -6.94 -10.58
N ASP A 84 -5.35 -8.01 -11.38
CA ASP A 84 -6.53 -8.79 -11.70
C ASP A 84 -6.32 -10.28 -11.44
N GLY A 85 -6.97 -10.77 -10.42
CA GLY A 85 -6.89 -12.15 -9.98
C GLY A 85 -5.67 -12.45 -9.11
N GLY A 86 -5.89 -13.07 -7.98
CA GLY A 86 -4.80 -13.53 -7.13
C GLY A 86 -5.24 -14.15 -5.82
N ILE A 87 -4.28 -14.81 -5.21
CA ILE A 87 -4.41 -15.43 -3.90
C ILE A 87 -3.24 -14.98 -3.03
N VAL A 88 -3.56 -14.48 -1.86
CA VAL A 88 -2.58 -14.15 -0.80
C VAL A 88 -2.96 -14.99 0.41
N ARG A 89 -2.08 -15.93 0.79
CA ARG A 89 -2.42 -16.85 1.88
C ARG A 89 -1.22 -17.30 2.70
N ASN A 90 -1.51 -17.78 3.91
CA ASN A 90 -0.53 -18.37 4.81
C ASN A 90 0.65 -17.44 5.13
N LEU A 91 0.39 -16.14 5.16
CA LEU A 91 1.42 -15.14 5.46
C LEU A 91 1.45 -14.79 6.94
N ASP A 92 2.65 -14.57 7.45
CA ASP A 92 2.90 -13.98 8.76
C ASP A 92 3.59 -12.61 8.57
N VAL A 93 2.80 -11.54 8.66
CA VAL A 93 3.23 -10.17 8.34
C VAL A 93 3.37 -9.37 9.62
N LYS A 94 4.60 -8.90 9.89
CA LYS A 94 4.91 -8.08 11.05
C LYS A 94 5.70 -6.84 10.67
N ALA A 95 5.09 -5.67 10.82
CA ALA A 95 5.73 -4.40 10.55
C ALA A 95 5.15 -3.29 11.45
N HIS A 96 5.97 -2.72 12.32
CA HIS A 96 5.58 -1.65 13.22
C HIS A 96 6.25 -0.34 12.84
N GLY A 97 5.45 0.59 12.40
CA GLY A 97 5.86 1.92 12.00
C GLY A 97 4.66 2.73 11.53
N HIS A 98 4.91 3.92 11.06
CA HIS A 98 3.87 4.80 10.54
C HIS A 98 3.44 4.38 9.14
N ASN A 99 2.15 4.13 8.93
CA ASN A 99 1.57 3.60 7.70
C ASN A 99 2.15 2.22 7.31
N ASN A 100 2.36 1.36 8.27
CA ASN A 100 2.76 -0.03 8.04
C ASN A 100 1.52 -0.92 7.96
N ASP A 101 0.73 -0.68 6.93
CA ASP A 101 -0.38 -1.54 6.56
C ASP A 101 0.16 -2.89 6.06
N GLY A 102 -0.59 -3.96 6.27
CA GLY A 102 -0.17 -5.30 5.88
C GLY A 102 -0.33 -5.55 4.40
N ILE A 103 -1.57 -5.48 3.90
CA ILE A 103 -1.91 -5.66 2.49
C ILE A 103 -2.82 -4.53 2.04
N ASP A 104 -2.38 -3.78 1.05
CA ASP A 104 -3.17 -2.74 0.39
C ASP A 104 -3.57 -3.21 -1.01
N LEU A 105 -4.87 -3.40 -1.23
CA LEU A 105 -5.43 -3.62 -2.57
C LEU A 105 -5.94 -2.28 -3.07
N GLU A 106 -5.34 -1.78 -4.13
CA GLU A 106 -5.74 -0.51 -4.73
C GLU A 106 -6.16 -0.70 -6.18
N MET A 107 -7.40 -0.36 -6.51
CA MET A 107 -7.97 -0.54 -7.85
C MET A 107 -7.80 -1.96 -8.40
N SER A 108 -7.73 -2.95 -7.52
CA SER A 108 -7.50 -4.36 -7.83
C SER A 108 -8.78 -5.18 -7.69
N ARG A 109 -8.84 -6.34 -8.35
CA ARG A 109 -10.05 -7.15 -8.34
C ARG A 109 -9.79 -8.66 -8.36
N ASN A 110 -10.80 -9.42 -7.92
CA ASN A 110 -10.77 -10.88 -7.94
C ASN A 110 -9.68 -11.49 -7.06
N PHE A 111 -9.57 -11.04 -5.81
CA PHE A 111 -8.58 -11.54 -4.86
C PHE A 111 -9.19 -12.32 -3.72
N LEU A 112 -8.48 -13.37 -3.33
CA LEU A 112 -8.70 -14.10 -2.08
C LEU A 112 -7.52 -13.84 -1.14
N ILE A 113 -7.81 -13.37 0.08
CA ILE A 113 -6.85 -13.25 1.17
C ILE A 113 -7.29 -14.19 2.27
N GLU A 114 -6.46 -15.18 2.62
CA GLU A 114 -6.85 -16.18 3.61
C GLU A 114 -5.69 -16.67 4.48
N ASN A 115 -6.01 -17.13 5.68
CA ASN A 115 -5.07 -17.75 6.61
C ASN A 115 -3.83 -16.89 6.91
N CYS A 116 -3.96 -15.57 6.91
CA CYS A 116 -2.88 -14.65 7.19
C CYS A 116 -2.92 -14.17 8.65
N VAL A 117 -1.75 -13.92 9.20
CA VAL A 117 -1.58 -13.34 10.54
C VAL A 117 -0.89 -11.99 10.42
N PHE A 118 -1.46 -10.97 11.06
CA PHE A 118 -1.00 -9.59 11.00
C PHE A 118 -0.61 -9.05 12.38
N ASP A 119 0.57 -8.46 12.46
CA ASP A 119 1.07 -7.72 13.62
C ASP A 119 1.63 -6.38 13.09
N GLN A 120 0.74 -5.38 12.95
CA GLN A 120 0.98 -4.17 12.16
C GLN A 120 1.03 -2.91 13.03
N GLY A 121 1.68 -1.88 12.50
CA GLY A 121 1.66 -0.54 13.10
C GLY A 121 0.50 0.33 12.60
N ASP A 122 -0.19 -0.13 11.55
CA ASP A 122 -1.40 0.49 10.98
C ASP A 122 -2.44 -0.61 10.70
N ASP A 123 -3.20 -0.58 9.63
CA ASP A 123 -4.22 -1.56 9.30
C ASP A 123 -3.65 -2.90 8.81
N ALA A 124 -4.39 -4.01 8.97
CA ALA A 124 -3.95 -5.30 8.49
C ALA A 124 -4.21 -5.48 6.99
N VAL A 125 -5.45 -5.31 6.54
CA VAL A 125 -5.84 -5.33 5.13
C VAL A 125 -6.59 -4.06 4.80
N VAL A 126 -6.25 -3.40 3.70
CA VAL A 126 -6.88 -2.15 3.28
C VAL A 126 -7.33 -2.24 1.83
N ILE A 127 -8.56 -1.80 1.59
CA ILE A 127 -9.16 -1.69 0.27
C ILE A 127 -9.18 -0.23 -0.14
N LYS A 128 -8.52 0.08 -1.25
CA LYS A 128 -8.39 1.43 -1.78
C LYS A 128 -8.76 1.48 -3.26
N ALA A 129 -9.15 2.63 -3.74
CA ALA A 129 -9.49 2.83 -5.14
C ALA A 129 -9.01 4.20 -5.66
N GLY A 130 -7.79 4.54 -5.27
CA GLY A 130 -7.10 5.75 -5.71
C GLY A 130 -7.72 7.05 -5.23
N ARG A 131 -7.00 8.13 -5.48
CA ARG A 131 -7.31 9.45 -4.92
C ARG A 131 -7.68 10.45 -6.00
N ASN A 132 -8.85 11.08 -5.83
CA ASN A 132 -9.32 12.26 -6.57
C ASN A 132 -9.16 12.11 -8.11
N GLN A 133 -8.60 13.12 -8.77
CA GLN A 133 -8.53 13.23 -10.23
C GLN A 133 -7.86 12.03 -10.91
N ASP A 134 -6.75 11.53 -10.38
CA ASP A 134 -6.09 10.34 -10.92
C ASP A 134 -7.02 9.13 -10.91
N ALA A 135 -7.72 8.92 -9.80
CA ALA A 135 -8.67 7.82 -9.68
C ALA A 135 -9.88 7.97 -10.60
N TRP A 136 -10.40 9.18 -10.72
CA TRP A 136 -11.51 9.45 -11.64
C TRP A 136 -11.12 9.23 -13.10
N ARG A 137 -9.90 9.62 -13.50
CA ARG A 137 -9.37 9.36 -14.86
C ARG A 137 -9.21 7.86 -15.13
N LEU A 138 -8.69 7.12 -14.16
CA LEU A 138 -8.49 5.67 -14.29
C LEU A 138 -9.81 4.91 -14.23
N ASN A 139 -10.80 5.45 -13.54
CA ASN A 139 -12.15 4.90 -13.40
C ASN A 139 -12.17 3.39 -13.13
N THR A 140 -11.32 2.95 -12.20
CA THR A 140 -11.10 1.54 -11.89
C THR A 140 -11.45 1.28 -10.43
N PRO A 141 -12.49 0.51 -10.13
CA PRO A 141 -12.85 0.17 -8.76
C PRO A 141 -11.90 -0.88 -8.17
N CYS A 142 -11.91 -0.98 -6.84
CA CYS A 142 -11.44 -2.17 -6.15
C CYS A 142 -12.64 -3.07 -5.84
N GLU A 143 -12.65 -4.31 -6.31
CA GLU A 143 -13.86 -5.14 -6.26
C GLU A 143 -13.62 -6.64 -6.23
N ASN A 144 -14.65 -7.39 -5.79
CA ASN A 144 -14.63 -8.85 -5.72
C ASN A 144 -13.46 -9.36 -4.85
N ILE A 145 -13.38 -8.87 -3.64
CA ILE A 145 -12.35 -9.23 -2.67
C ILE A 145 -12.96 -10.10 -1.58
N VAL A 146 -12.35 -11.24 -1.33
CA VAL A 146 -12.72 -12.14 -0.22
C VAL A 146 -11.58 -12.18 0.79
N ILE A 147 -11.90 -11.91 2.06
CA ILE A 147 -10.94 -11.97 3.16
C ILE A 147 -11.51 -12.92 4.21
N ARG A 148 -10.80 -14.01 4.48
CA ARG A 148 -11.28 -15.02 5.43
C ARG A 148 -10.16 -15.68 6.24
N HIS A 149 -10.50 -16.19 7.40
CA HIS A 149 -9.56 -16.91 8.26
C HIS A 149 -8.28 -16.15 8.57
N CYS A 150 -8.34 -14.81 8.54
CA CYS A 150 -7.23 -13.95 8.91
C CYS A 150 -7.28 -13.56 10.36
N ASN A 151 -6.13 -13.38 10.98
CA ASN A 151 -6.01 -13.02 12.39
C ASN A 151 -5.16 -11.76 12.56
N ILE A 152 -5.63 -10.83 13.37
CA ILE A 152 -4.89 -9.63 13.74
C ILE A 152 -4.41 -9.75 15.19
N LEU A 153 -3.11 -9.71 15.38
CA LEU A 153 -2.49 -9.67 16.71
C LEU A 153 -2.38 -8.24 17.20
N LYS A 154 -2.06 -7.32 16.28
CA LYS A 154 -2.00 -5.89 16.53
C LYS A 154 -2.21 -5.14 15.21
N GLY A 155 -2.84 -3.98 15.29
CA GLY A 155 -3.13 -3.10 14.16
C GLY A 155 -4.26 -2.15 14.51
N HIS A 156 -4.57 -1.21 13.62
CA HIS A 156 -5.73 -0.33 13.81
C HIS A 156 -7.02 -1.06 13.48
N THR A 157 -7.10 -1.71 12.31
CA THR A 157 -8.24 -2.53 11.91
C THR A 157 -7.78 -3.82 11.24
N LEU A 158 -8.66 -4.85 11.26
CA LEU A 158 -8.45 -6.05 10.44
C LEU A 158 -8.72 -5.74 8.96
N LEU A 159 -9.78 -5.01 8.69
CA LEU A 159 -10.16 -4.57 7.35
C LEU A 159 -10.53 -3.09 7.37
N GLY A 160 -9.74 -2.28 6.69
CA GLY A 160 -10.01 -0.88 6.40
C GLY A 160 -10.54 -0.70 4.97
N ILE A 161 -11.50 0.19 4.78
CA ILE A 161 -11.94 0.63 3.45
C ILE A 161 -11.67 2.12 3.35
N GLY A 162 -10.68 2.48 2.53
CA GLY A 162 -10.24 3.86 2.38
C GLY A 162 -8.83 4.11 2.95
N SER A 163 -8.53 5.38 3.18
CA SER A 163 -9.31 6.61 2.91
C SER A 163 -9.51 6.92 1.41
N GLU A 164 -8.62 6.51 0.55
CA GLU A 164 -8.64 6.77 -0.89
C GLU A 164 -9.60 5.80 -1.60
N MET A 165 -10.80 6.29 -1.96
CA MET A 165 -11.86 5.46 -2.57
C MET A 165 -12.49 6.11 -3.81
N SER A 166 -11.77 7.02 -4.47
CA SER A 166 -12.36 7.83 -5.55
C SER A 166 -12.72 7.03 -6.79
N GLY A 167 -12.13 5.85 -7.01
CA GLY A 167 -12.47 4.93 -8.09
C GLY A 167 -13.62 3.96 -7.78
N GLY A 168 -14.10 3.96 -6.52
CA GLY A 168 -15.17 3.07 -6.06
C GLY A 168 -14.70 1.75 -5.46
N VAL A 169 -15.46 1.25 -4.48
CA VAL A 169 -15.22 -0.04 -3.82
C VAL A 169 -16.53 -0.81 -3.78
N ARG A 170 -16.51 -2.11 -4.12
CA ARG A 170 -17.71 -2.96 -4.08
C ARG A 170 -17.38 -4.44 -3.96
N ASN A 171 -18.34 -5.24 -3.52
CA ASN A 171 -18.23 -6.70 -3.41
C ASN A 171 -17.01 -7.13 -2.58
N VAL A 172 -16.92 -6.64 -1.35
CA VAL A 172 -15.91 -7.04 -0.36
C VAL A 172 -16.59 -7.92 0.69
N TYR A 173 -16.03 -9.09 0.95
CA TYR A 173 -16.61 -10.14 1.80
C TYR A 173 -15.62 -10.64 2.85
#